data_87c47b450c21238490723ae06ab4dad2
#
_entry.id   87c47b450c21238490723ae06ab4dad2
#
_cell.length_a   1.000
_cell.length_b   1.000
_cell.length_c   1.000
_cell.angle_alpha   90.00
_cell.angle_beta   90.00
_cell.angle_gamma   90.00
#
_symmetry.space_group_name_H-M   'P 1'
#
loop_
_entity.id
_entity.type
_entity.pdbx_description
1 polymer ?
#
loop_
_entity_poly.entity_id
_entity_poly.type
_entity_poly.pdbx_seq_one_letter_code
_entity_poly.pdbx_strand_id
1 'polypeptide(L)'
;MAFSSGKSSVSLDDILSRVTEADILSFYLGIVEVPCIINSPLRSDRRPSFGLYSTDGKRIYYTDLSTRDRGGLFDLLGHMWGCSYKEVLTRIDKDIPNFTGSTNIHKCSPCTVKSTSSYNQESDLQCKVRDWRNYDVEYWNSYGISLEWLKYAEVYPISHKIIIKNGDRFVFAADKYAYAYVEHKEGKVTLKIYQPFNTKGYKWSNKHDSSVISLWTKVPEKGDKICICSSLKDALCLWANTCIPSLAIQGEGYRMSDTAISELKRRYNEVFICLDNDSAGIKDAQKLSEETGFTNVVLPTFNEGKDISDLYKAKGKEEFVRIIKPLFNTSRQEVDYCDDLPFCID
;
A
#
# COMPACT_ATOMS: atom_id res chain seq x y z
N MET A 1 4.10 36.03 58.84
CA MET A 1 4.31 36.01 57.39
C MET A 1 4.60 34.58 57.00
N ALA A 2 3.63 33.90 56.41
CA ALA A 2 3.81 32.54 55.96
C ALA A 2 4.16 32.58 54.46
N PHE A 3 5.37 32.15 54.11
CA PHE A 3 5.78 31.97 52.72
C PHE A 3 5.13 30.68 52.20
N SER A 4 4.11 30.86 51.36
CA SER A 4 3.57 29.77 50.52
C SER A 4 4.63 29.41 49.46
N SER A 5 5.28 28.28 49.62
CA SER A 5 6.13 27.70 48.58
C SER A 5 5.23 27.22 47.43
N GLY A 6 5.14 28.03 46.37
CA GLY A 6 4.51 27.58 45.14
C GLY A 6 5.27 26.34 44.58
N LYS A 7 4.62 25.17 44.59
CA LYS A 7 5.13 24.01 43.86
C LYS A 7 5.13 24.36 42.37
N SER A 8 6.32 24.55 41.78
CA SER A 8 6.47 24.67 40.33
C SER A 8 5.83 23.43 39.68
N SER A 9 4.97 23.64 38.68
CA SER A 9 4.38 22.53 37.92
C SER A 9 5.49 21.87 37.13
N VAL A 10 5.65 20.57 37.32
CA VAL A 10 6.59 19.73 36.55
C VAL A 10 6.23 19.80 35.07
N SER A 11 7.17 20.16 34.22
CA SER A 11 7.00 20.17 32.78
C SER A 11 7.50 18.91 32.12
N LEU A 12 7.04 18.61 30.91
CA LEU A 12 7.53 17.49 30.11
C LEU A 12 9.02 17.62 29.80
N ASP A 13 9.45 18.86 29.49
CA ASP A 13 10.85 19.13 29.14
C ASP A 13 11.77 18.90 30.34
N ASP A 14 11.34 19.20 31.56
CA ASP A 14 12.08 18.89 32.76
C ASP A 14 12.29 17.40 32.98
N ILE A 15 11.29 16.58 32.65
CA ILE A 15 11.37 15.12 32.72
C ILE A 15 12.33 14.60 31.65
N LEU A 16 12.09 15.00 30.39
CA LEU A 16 12.86 14.50 29.24
C LEU A 16 14.32 14.99 29.21
N SER A 17 14.66 16.01 30.00
CA SER A 17 16.06 16.41 30.25
C SER A 17 16.82 15.39 31.08
N ARG A 18 16.13 14.56 31.86
CA ARG A 18 16.70 13.60 32.82
C ARG A 18 16.57 12.14 32.39
N VAL A 19 15.49 11.79 31.66
CA VAL A 19 15.21 10.42 31.20
C VAL A 19 14.62 10.45 29.80
N THR A 20 14.80 9.39 29.02
CA THR A 20 14.18 9.26 27.69
C THR A 20 12.81 8.60 27.80
N GLU A 21 11.96 8.74 26.77
CA GLU A 21 10.70 8.00 26.69
C GLU A 21 10.93 6.48 26.67
N ALA A 22 12.06 6.03 26.13
CA ALA A 22 12.44 4.61 26.15
C ALA A 22 12.76 4.12 27.57
N ASP A 23 13.41 4.94 28.39
CA ASP A 23 13.66 4.59 29.80
C ASP A 23 12.34 4.52 30.59
N ILE A 24 11.42 5.46 30.33
CA ILE A 24 10.08 5.48 30.93
C ILE A 24 9.28 4.23 30.52
N LEU A 25 9.28 3.89 29.23
CA LEU A 25 8.62 2.69 28.71
C LEU A 25 9.17 1.42 29.35
N SER A 26 10.50 1.31 29.42
CA SER A 26 11.18 0.17 30.04
C SER A 26 10.84 0.05 31.53
N PHE A 27 10.84 1.17 32.25
CA PHE A 27 10.58 1.17 33.69
C PHE A 27 9.13 0.74 34.02
N TYR A 28 8.11 1.27 33.32
CA TYR A 28 6.72 1.01 33.68
C TYR A 28 6.12 -0.22 32.99
N LEU A 29 6.59 -0.59 31.79
CA LEU A 29 6.04 -1.68 31.01
C LEU A 29 7.03 -2.84 30.78
N GLY A 30 8.29 -2.70 31.18
CA GLY A 30 9.31 -3.72 30.96
C GLY A 30 9.69 -3.91 29.48
N ILE A 31 9.36 -2.95 28.63
CA ILE A 31 9.58 -3.01 27.18
C ILE A 31 10.86 -2.26 26.85
N VAL A 32 11.82 -2.97 26.30
CA VAL A 32 13.17 -2.44 26.01
C VAL A 32 13.42 -2.21 24.52
N GLU A 33 12.50 -2.65 23.65
CA GLU A 33 12.64 -2.57 22.20
C GLU A 33 11.36 -2.09 21.54
N VAL A 34 11.45 -1.08 20.70
CA VAL A 34 10.39 -0.61 19.80
C VAL A 34 10.96 -0.50 18.38
N PRO A 35 10.17 -0.82 17.32
CA PRO A 35 8.75 -1.14 17.36
C PRO A 35 8.45 -2.59 17.80
N CYS A 36 7.37 -2.74 18.57
CA CYS A 36 6.89 -4.07 18.98
C CYS A 36 5.36 -4.14 19.01
N ILE A 37 4.82 -5.35 19.04
CA ILE A 37 3.39 -5.60 19.25
C ILE A 37 3.26 -6.46 20.49
N ILE A 38 2.49 -5.98 21.46
CA ILE A 38 2.27 -6.63 22.75
C ILE A 38 0.78 -6.88 22.98
N ASN A 39 0.43 -7.58 24.05
CA ASN A 39 -0.93 -7.58 24.55
C ASN A 39 -1.26 -6.19 25.10
N SER A 40 -2.50 -5.74 24.90
CA SER A 40 -2.90 -4.39 25.33
C SER A 40 -2.75 -4.22 26.84
N PRO A 41 -2.04 -3.19 27.33
CA PRO A 41 -2.00 -2.88 28.75
C PRO A 41 -3.29 -2.21 29.25
N LEU A 42 -4.21 -1.85 28.34
CA LEU A 42 -5.46 -1.14 28.65
C LEU A 42 -6.66 -2.08 28.75
N ARG A 43 -6.55 -3.32 28.29
CA ARG A 43 -7.62 -4.31 28.25
C ARG A 43 -7.08 -5.74 28.18
N SER A 44 -7.96 -6.72 28.46
CA SER A 44 -7.60 -8.13 28.27
C SER A 44 -7.51 -8.49 26.78
N ASP A 45 -6.38 -9.05 26.38
CA ASP A 45 -6.09 -9.51 25.03
C ASP A 45 -5.80 -11.00 24.99
N ARG A 46 -6.40 -11.72 24.03
CA ARG A 46 -6.08 -13.12 23.77
C ARG A 46 -4.92 -13.29 22.78
N ARG A 47 -4.62 -12.25 22.01
CA ARG A 47 -3.52 -12.19 21.03
C ARG A 47 -2.95 -10.77 21.00
N PRO A 48 -1.61 -10.61 20.88
CA PRO A 48 -1.01 -9.31 20.82
C PRO A 48 -1.64 -8.43 19.74
N SER A 49 -2.15 -7.26 20.14
CA SER A 49 -2.84 -6.32 19.25
C SER A 49 -2.54 -4.86 19.56
N PHE A 50 -1.56 -4.60 20.41
CA PHE A 50 -1.17 -3.26 20.83
C PHE A 50 0.23 -2.94 20.31
N GLY A 51 0.30 -2.06 19.31
CA GLY A 51 1.56 -1.68 18.67
C GLY A 51 2.20 -0.47 19.36
N LEU A 52 3.48 -0.58 19.68
CA LEU A 52 4.33 0.52 20.14
C LEU A 52 5.37 0.82 19.07
N TYR A 53 5.60 2.10 18.77
CA TYR A 53 6.54 2.53 17.74
C TYR A 53 7.09 3.93 18.01
N SER A 54 8.21 4.27 17.37
CA SER A 54 8.80 5.59 17.36
C SER A 54 9.01 6.05 15.92
N THR A 55 8.79 7.34 15.64
CA THR A 55 8.98 7.94 14.32
C THR A 55 10.30 8.69 14.20
N ASP A 56 10.88 9.11 15.32
CA ASP A 56 12.07 9.95 15.40
C ASP A 56 13.15 9.36 16.31
N GLY A 57 12.93 8.15 16.82
CA GLY A 57 13.80 7.48 17.79
C GLY A 57 13.78 8.11 19.20
N LYS A 58 12.95 9.14 19.43
CA LYS A 58 12.86 9.86 20.70
C LYS A 58 11.48 9.76 21.33
N ARG A 59 10.42 9.95 20.51
CA ARG A 59 9.04 9.89 20.95
C ARG A 59 8.44 8.53 20.70
N ILE A 60 7.70 8.00 21.67
CA ILE A 60 7.04 6.71 21.60
C ILE A 60 5.54 6.90 21.45
N TYR A 61 4.96 6.23 20.49
CA TYR A 61 3.54 6.25 20.18
C TYR A 61 2.97 4.85 20.30
N TYR A 62 1.67 4.77 20.59
CA TYR A 62 0.94 3.51 20.56
C TYR A 62 -0.22 3.54 19.57
N THR A 63 -0.62 2.37 19.14
CA THR A 63 -1.88 2.12 18.44
C THR A 63 -2.47 0.80 18.91
N ASP A 64 -3.62 0.83 19.53
CA ASP A 64 -4.41 -0.36 19.78
C ASP A 64 -5.13 -0.79 18.49
N LEU A 65 -4.69 -1.89 17.90
CA LEU A 65 -5.18 -2.38 16.62
C LEU A 65 -6.62 -2.91 16.69
N SER A 66 -7.14 -3.19 17.90
CA SER A 66 -8.50 -3.67 18.10
C SER A 66 -9.50 -2.54 18.30
N THR A 67 -9.18 -1.53 19.12
CA THR A 67 -10.05 -0.38 19.41
C THR A 67 -9.80 0.79 18.48
N ARG A 68 -8.63 0.81 17.80
CA ARG A 68 -8.13 1.91 16.99
C ARG A 68 -7.73 3.15 17.79
N ASP A 69 -7.65 3.01 19.10
CA ASP A 69 -7.13 4.04 19.95
C ASP A 69 -5.63 4.25 19.73
N ARG A 70 -5.16 5.49 19.86
CA ARG A 70 -3.78 5.86 19.59
C ARG A 70 -3.39 7.09 20.38
N GLY A 71 -2.13 7.19 20.75
CA GLY A 71 -1.60 8.34 21.47
C GLY A 71 -0.10 8.25 21.66
N GLY A 72 0.45 9.18 22.44
CA GLY A 72 1.85 9.12 22.89
C GLY A 72 2.01 8.27 24.15
N LEU A 73 3.28 8.08 24.58
CA LEU A 73 3.59 7.32 25.79
C LEU A 73 2.89 7.88 27.05
N PHE A 74 2.83 9.19 27.18
CA PHE A 74 2.21 9.83 28.35
C PHE A 74 0.68 9.70 28.36
N ASP A 75 0.05 9.65 27.17
CA ASP A 75 -1.39 9.36 27.05
C ASP A 75 -1.66 7.91 27.46
N LEU A 76 -0.80 6.98 27.02
CA LEU A 76 -0.87 5.56 27.40
C LEU A 76 -0.81 5.41 28.93
N LEU A 77 0.17 6.03 29.56
CA LEU A 77 0.32 5.97 31.03
C LEU A 77 -0.88 6.61 31.76
N GLY A 78 -1.43 7.69 31.21
CA GLY A 78 -2.64 8.32 31.71
C GLY A 78 -3.84 7.39 31.66
N HIS A 79 -4.05 6.69 30.55
CA HIS A 79 -5.09 5.68 30.40
C HIS A 79 -4.88 4.49 31.35
N MET A 80 -3.65 3.97 31.47
CA MET A 80 -3.32 2.86 32.38
C MET A 80 -3.56 3.17 33.84
N TRP A 81 -3.31 4.40 34.26
CA TRP A 81 -3.43 4.83 35.65
C TRP A 81 -4.74 5.52 35.98
N GLY A 82 -5.58 5.81 34.98
CA GLY A 82 -6.85 6.50 35.15
C GLY A 82 -6.66 7.94 35.68
N CYS A 83 -5.61 8.64 35.25
CA CYS A 83 -5.24 9.94 35.77
C CYS A 83 -4.95 10.96 34.64
N SER A 84 -4.97 12.24 34.99
CA SER A 84 -4.72 13.33 34.07
C SER A 84 -3.24 13.41 33.66
N TYR A 85 -2.97 14.02 32.51
CA TYR A 85 -1.62 14.26 32.00
C TYR A 85 -0.68 14.90 33.02
N LYS A 86 -1.18 15.87 33.80
CA LYS A 86 -0.40 16.53 34.84
C LYS A 86 -0.03 15.59 36.00
N GLU A 87 -0.92 14.67 36.34
CA GLU A 87 -0.67 13.64 37.36
C GLU A 87 0.34 12.61 36.87
N VAL A 88 0.28 12.27 35.54
CA VAL A 88 1.31 11.40 34.92
C VAL A 88 2.68 12.03 35.06
N LEU A 89 2.85 13.30 34.67
CA LEU A 89 4.13 14.00 34.80
C LEU A 89 4.64 14.03 36.25
N THR A 90 3.76 14.36 37.19
CA THR A 90 4.09 14.41 38.62
C THR A 90 4.54 13.05 39.17
N ARG A 91 3.88 11.97 38.72
CA ARG A 91 4.25 10.59 39.10
C ARG A 91 5.60 10.20 38.56
N ILE A 92 5.84 10.45 37.27
CA ILE A 92 7.13 10.15 36.65
C ILE A 92 8.26 10.94 37.31
N ASP A 93 8.07 12.23 37.58
CA ASP A 93 9.05 13.07 38.26
C ASP A 93 9.45 12.52 39.65
N LYS A 94 8.45 12.03 40.39
CA LYS A 94 8.67 11.39 41.68
C LYS A 94 9.42 10.08 41.58
N ASP A 95 9.18 9.32 40.50
CA ASP A 95 9.76 7.97 40.32
C ASP A 95 11.14 8.02 39.62
N ILE A 96 11.52 9.14 38.96
CA ILE A 96 12.81 9.30 38.26
C ILE A 96 14.01 8.87 39.10
N PRO A 97 14.14 9.19 40.42
CA PRO A 97 15.26 8.74 41.22
C PRO A 97 15.42 7.20 41.29
N ASN A 98 14.34 6.46 41.01
CA ASN A 98 14.30 5.01 41.02
C ASN A 98 14.60 4.40 39.65
N PHE A 99 14.80 5.22 38.60
CA PHE A 99 15.24 4.78 37.26
C PHE A 99 16.71 4.37 37.26
N THR A 100 17.20 3.72 38.33
CA THR A 100 18.52 3.16 38.44
C THR A 100 18.61 1.81 37.78
N GLY A 101 18.65 1.81 36.51
CA GLY A 101 18.92 0.63 35.72
C GLY A 101 19.43 1.07 34.38
N SER A 102 20.72 1.13 34.25
CA SER A 102 21.39 1.13 32.95
C SER A 102 20.92 -0.11 32.18
N THR A 103 19.75 -0.08 31.62
CA THR A 103 19.44 -0.95 30.50
C THR A 103 20.32 -0.45 29.38
N ASN A 104 21.42 -1.19 29.15
CA ASN A 104 22.19 -1.11 27.95
C ASN A 104 21.24 -1.44 26.79
N ILE A 105 20.48 -0.44 26.35
CA ILE A 105 20.07 -0.41 24.97
C ILE A 105 21.38 -0.42 24.23
N HIS A 106 21.65 -1.51 23.53
CA HIS A 106 22.81 -1.58 22.65
C HIS A 106 22.81 -0.33 21.80
N LYS A 107 23.55 0.69 22.26
CA LYS A 107 24.05 1.74 21.41
C LYS A 107 24.92 1.03 20.40
N CYS A 108 24.38 0.68 19.27
CA CYS A 108 25.20 0.57 18.09
C CYS A 108 25.93 1.90 18.00
N SER A 109 27.22 1.85 18.30
CA SER A 109 28.12 2.98 18.14
C SER A 109 27.88 3.57 16.76
N PRO A 110 27.69 4.90 16.64
CA PRO A 110 27.64 5.50 15.32
C PRO A 110 29.01 5.29 14.68
N CYS A 111 29.06 4.42 13.68
CA CYS A 111 30.15 4.42 12.73
C CYS A 111 30.20 5.82 12.14
N THR A 112 31.23 6.57 12.48
CA THR A 112 31.56 7.85 11.89
C THR A 112 31.93 7.61 10.42
N VAL A 113 30.94 7.62 9.54
CA VAL A 113 31.16 7.70 8.10
C VAL A 113 31.07 9.16 7.73
N LYS A 114 32.19 9.67 7.24
CA LYS A 114 32.33 11.03 6.70
C LYS A 114 31.24 11.29 5.67
N SER A 115 30.54 12.40 5.86
CA SER A 115 29.59 12.97 4.95
C SER A 115 30.19 13.23 3.57
N THR A 116 29.73 12.51 2.57
CA THR A 116 29.69 12.99 1.17
C THR A 116 28.54 12.28 0.47
N SER A 117 27.71 13.11 -0.15
CA SER A 117 26.62 12.82 -1.06
C SER A 117 25.22 12.57 -0.47
N SER A 118 24.31 13.37 -0.97
CA SER A 118 22.86 13.28 -0.81
C SER A 118 22.35 11.88 -1.15
N TYR A 119 22.09 11.08 -0.13
CA TYR A 119 21.33 9.85 -0.30
C TYR A 119 19.84 10.19 -0.28
N ASN A 120 19.18 10.05 -1.40
CA ASN A 120 17.73 9.82 -1.40
C ASN A 120 17.46 8.57 -0.57
N GLN A 121 16.85 8.74 0.61
CA GLN A 121 16.50 7.63 1.49
C GLN A 121 15.33 6.89 0.85
N GLU A 122 15.62 5.80 0.16
CA GLU A 122 14.61 4.90 -0.36
C GLU A 122 13.88 4.23 0.81
N SER A 123 12.59 4.51 0.93
CA SER A 123 11.74 3.72 1.82
C SER A 123 11.48 2.36 1.17
N ASP A 124 11.78 1.28 1.87
CA ASP A 124 11.47 -0.08 1.41
C ASP A 124 10.06 -0.48 1.86
N LEU A 125 9.27 -1.01 0.93
CA LEU A 125 7.92 -1.53 1.16
C LEU A 125 7.95 -3.05 1.05
N GLN A 126 7.53 -3.73 2.12
CA GLN A 126 7.38 -5.18 2.16
C GLN A 126 5.98 -5.55 2.65
N CYS A 127 5.59 -6.80 2.52
CA CYS A 127 4.32 -7.29 3.03
C CYS A 127 4.45 -8.72 3.57
N LYS A 128 3.48 -9.09 4.43
CA LYS A 128 3.28 -10.48 4.85
C LYS A 128 2.06 -11.04 4.12
N VAL A 129 2.30 -11.96 3.20
CA VAL A 129 1.26 -12.69 2.48
C VAL A 129 0.48 -13.59 3.45
N ARG A 130 -0.79 -13.80 3.19
CA ARG A 130 -1.68 -14.76 3.86
C ARG A 130 -2.38 -15.66 2.83
N ASP A 131 -3.05 -16.67 3.30
CA ASP A 131 -3.88 -17.51 2.45
C ASP A 131 -5.11 -16.75 1.92
N TRP A 132 -5.54 -17.14 0.73
CA TRP A 132 -6.79 -16.69 0.12
C TRP A 132 -7.99 -17.13 0.98
N ARG A 133 -8.96 -16.26 1.10
CA ARG A 133 -10.22 -16.53 1.81
C ARG A 133 -11.40 -16.35 0.85
N ASN A 134 -12.53 -16.98 1.14
CA ASN A 134 -13.72 -16.91 0.28
C ASN A 134 -14.10 -15.47 -0.08
N TYR A 135 -14.06 -14.57 0.88
CA TYR A 135 -14.40 -13.16 0.62
C TYR A 135 -13.43 -12.46 -0.34
N ASP A 136 -12.16 -12.87 -0.43
CA ASP A 136 -11.20 -12.36 -1.40
C ASP A 136 -11.60 -12.83 -2.80
N VAL A 137 -11.91 -14.13 -2.93
CA VAL A 137 -12.33 -14.74 -4.19
C VAL A 137 -13.64 -14.10 -4.67
N GLU A 138 -14.62 -13.93 -3.80
CA GLU A 138 -15.88 -13.24 -4.09
C GLU A 138 -15.65 -11.80 -4.56
N TYR A 139 -14.75 -11.07 -3.88
CA TYR A 139 -14.39 -9.71 -4.26
C TYR A 139 -13.85 -9.64 -5.69
N TRP A 140 -12.88 -10.47 -6.03
CA TRP A 140 -12.25 -10.45 -7.34
C TRP A 140 -13.16 -11.02 -8.44
N ASN A 141 -13.93 -12.07 -8.14
CA ASN A 141 -14.93 -12.62 -9.06
C ASN A 141 -16.01 -11.58 -9.40
N SER A 142 -16.33 -10.66 -8.49
CA SER A 142 -17.27 -9.57 -8.79
C SER A 142 -16.79 -8.63 -9.91
N TYR A 143 -15.50 -8.70 -10.27
CA TYR A 143 -14.87 -8.01 -11.39
C TYR A 143 -14.48 -8.95 -12.55
N GLY A 144 -14.97 -10.20 -12.52
CA GLY A 144 -14.65 -11.19 -13.55
C GLY A 144 -13.20 -11.69 -13.54
N ILE A 145 -12.53 -11.59 -12.40
CA ILE A 145 -11.13 -11.98 -12.24
C ILE A 145 -11.06 -13.20 -11.33
N SER A 146 -10.72 -14.36 -11.90
CA SER A 146 -10.61 -15.61 -11.14
C SER A 146 -9.31 -15.69 -10.33
N LEU A 147 -9.25 -16.66 -9.40
CA LEU A 147 -8.06 -16.89 -8.59
C LEU A 147 -6.85 -17.28 -9.43
N GLU A 148 -7.05 -18.00 -10.54
CA GLU A 148 -6.00 -18.38 -11.49
C GLU A 148 -5.38 -17.13 -12.13
N TRP A 149 -6.19 -16.18 -12.56
CA TRP A 149 -5.73 -14.90 -13.09
C TRP A 149 -4.94 -14.09 -12.06
N LEU A 150 -5.37 -14.10 -10.80
CA LEU A 150 -4.65 -13.42 -9.72
C LEU A 150 -3.29 -14.06 -9.45
N LYS A 151 -3.21 -15.39 -9.45
CA LYS A 151 -1.95 -16.13 -9.31
C LYS A 151 -1.02 -15.86 -10.50
N TYR A 152 -1.55 -15.87 -11.72
CA TYR A 152 -0.80 -15.55 -12.93
C TYR A 152 -0.20 -14.14 -12.88
N ALA A 153 -0.97 -13.17 -12.41
CA ALA A 153 -0.56 -11.79 -12.27
C ALA A 153 0.27 -11.51 -11.00
N GLU A 154 0.63 -12.52 -10.23
CA GLU A 154 1.36 -12.38 -8.96
C GLU A 154 0.70 -11.40 -7.98
N VAL A 155 -0.63 -11.52 -7.87
CA VAL A 155 -1.43 -10.80 -6.87
C VAL A 155 -1.60 -11.69 -5.64
N TYR A 156 -1.31 -11.16 -4.47
CA TYR A 156 -1.35 -11.93 -3.22
C TYR A 156 -2.15 -11.19 -2.14
N PRO A 157 -3.03 -11.87 -1.39
CA PRO A 157 -3.67 -11.26 -0.23
C PRO A 157 -2.65 -11.11 0.90
N ILE A 158 -2.71 -10.00 1.61
CA ILE A 158 -1.75 -9.71 2.66
C ILE A 158 -2.40 -9.52 4.04
N SER A 159 -1.65 -9.81 5.09
CA SER A 159 -2.06 -9.58 6.48
C SER A 159 -1.40 -8.35 7.09
N HIS A 160 -0.19 -8.01 6.64
CA HIS A 160 0.56 -6.87 7.14
C HIS A 160 1.30 -6.17 6.01
N LYS A 161 1.41 -4.87 6.13
CA LYS A 161 2.29 -4.01 5.34
C LYS A 161 3.48 -3.60 6.22
N ILE A 162 4.68 -3.64 5.66
CA ILE A 162 5.92 -3.33 6.35
C ILE A 162 6.61 -2.21 5.59
N ILE A 163 6.92 -1.13 6.28
CA ILE A 163 7.64 0.00 5.72
C ILE A 163 9.00 0.06 6.40
N ILE A 164 10.07 0.01 5.62
CA ILE A 164 11.43 0.20 6.11
C ILE A 164 11.86 1.62 5.75
N LYS A 165 12.18 2.42 6.75
CA LYS A 165 12.63 3.79 6.56
C LYS A 165 13.81 4.05 7.47
N ASN A 166 14.93 4.49 6.92
CA ASN A 166 16.18 4.77 7.65
C ASN A 166 16.74 3.56 8.43
N GLY A 167 16.45 2.33 7.97
CA GLY A 167 16.80 1.10 8.67
C GLY A 167 15.75 0.63 9.70
N ASP A 168 14.81 1.48 10.07
CA ASP A 168 13.73 1.13 10.98
C ASP A 168 12.58 0.41 10.24
N ARG A 169 12.05 -0.63 10.87
CA ARG A 169 11.00 -1.48 10.32
C ARG A 169 9.66 -1.22 11.01
N PHE A 170 8.72 -0.63 10.29
CA PHE A 170 7.36 -0.34 10.78
C PHE A 170 6.38 -1.38 10.23
N VAL A 171 5.70 -2.11 11.10
CA VAL A 171 4.75 -3.17 10.75
C VAL A 171 3.33 -2.69 11.02
N PHE A 172 2.50 -2.69 9.98
CA PHE A 172 1.10 -2.27 10.08
C PHE A 172 0.19 -3.44 9.68
N ALA A 173 -0.87 -3.66 10.43
CA ALA A 173 -1.93 -4.56 9.98
C ALA A 173 -2.55 -4.01 8.69
N ALA A 174 -2.71 -4.87 7.70
CA ALA A 174 -3.42 -4.52 6.48
C ALA A 174 -4.94 -4.58 6.69
N ASP A 175 -5.69 -3.87 5.85
CA ASP A 175 -7.15 -3.96 5.86
C ASP A 175 -7.62 -5.39 5.54
N LYS A 176 -8.89 -5.71 5.84
CA LYS A 176 -9.49 -7.02 5.53
C LYS A 176 -9.27 -7.39 4.06
N TYR A 177 -9.52 -6.44 3.16
CA TYR A 177 -9.25 -6.54 1.73
C TYR A 177 -7.96 -5.76 1.43
N ALA A 178 -6.86 -6.47 1.39
CA ALA A 178 -5.56 -5.89 1.07
C ALA A 178 -4.76 -6.87 0.22
N TYR A 179 -4.22 -6.37 -0.87
CA TYR A 179 -3.57 -7.17 -1.91
C TYR A 179 -2.24 -6.54 -2.30
N ALA A 180 -1.22 -7.37 -2.44
CA ALA A 180 0.08 -7.00 -3.00
C ALA A 180 0.10 -7.33 -4.49
N TYR A 181 0.46 -6.37 -5.31
CA TYR A 181 0.77 -6.55 -6.73
C TYR A 181 2.28 -6.60 -6.85
N VAL A 182 2.80 -7.72 -7.32
CA VAL A 182 4.23 -7.96 -7.46
C VAL A 182 4.62 -7.88 -8.93
N GLU A 183 5.63 -7.07 -9.24
CA GLU A 183 6.14 -6.91 -10.59
C GLU A 183 7.65 -7.18 -10.62
N HIS A 184 8.11 -7.75 -11.71
CA HIS A 184 9.52 -8.02 -11.96
C HIS A 184 10.04 -7.08 -13.05
N LYS A 185 11.09 -6.32 -12.74
CA LYS A 185 11.73 -5.43 -13.69
C LYS A 185 13.24 -5.48 -13.55
N GLU A 186 13.95 -5.77 -14.63
CA GLU A 186 15.42 -5.75 -14.69
C GLU A 186 16.08 -6.52 -13.53
N GLY A 187 15.55 -7.70 -13.20
CA GLY A 187 16.01 -8.54 -12.08
C GLY A 187 15.64 -8.05 -10.68
N LYS A 188 14.86 -6.96 -10.57
CA LYS A 188 14.32 -6.45 -9.30
C LYS A 188 12.85 -6.83 -9.14
N VAL A 189 12.47 -7.08 -7.89
CA VAL A 189 11.07 -7.28 -7.50
C VAL A 189 10.54 -5.97 -6.93
N THR A 190 9.43 -5.49 -7.44
CA THR A 190 8.75 -4.28 -6.97
C THR A 190 7.36 -4.61 -6.46
N LEU A 191 6.81 -3.76 -5.60
CA LEU A 191 5.60 -4.02 -4.86
C LEU A 191 4.67 -2.81 -4.83
N LYS A 192 3.39 -3.03 -5.11
CA LYS A 192 2.30 -2.07 -4.87
C LYS A 192 1.24 -2.73 -4.03
N ILE A 193 0.78 -2.08 -2.97
CA ILE A 193 -0.28 -2.59 -2.09
C ILE A 193 -1.56 -1.84 -2.37
N TYR A 194 -2.63 -2.60 -2.59
CA TYR A 194 -3.98 -2.13 -2.85
C TYR A 194 -4.92 -2.48 -1.69
N GLN A 195 -5.59 -1.48 -1.13
CA GLN A 195 -6.59 -1.62 -0.07
C GLN A 195 -7.87 -0.90 -0.50
N PRO A 196 -8.77 -1.58 -1.25
CA PRO A 196 -9.90 -0.95 -1.94
C PRO A 196 -10.84 -0.14 -1.05
N PHE A 197 -11.03 -0.58 0.17
CA PHE A 197 -11.98 0.02 1.11
C PHE A 197 -11.31 0.93 2.15
N ASN A 198 -10.03 1.28 1.97
CA ASN A 198 -9.36 2.18 2.88
C ASN A 198 -9.85 3.62 2.69
N THR A 199 -10.47 4.18 3.74
CA THR A 199 -11.00 5.55 3.75
C THR A 199 -10.05 6.58 4.36
N LYS A 200 -8.88 6.14 4.86
CA LYS A 200 -7.91 6.99 5.57
C LYS A 200 -6.77 7.51 4.68
N GLY A 201 -6.94 7.50 3.36
CA GLY A 201 -5.92 7.95 2.41
C GLY A 201 -4.81 6.92 2.09
N TYR A 202 -4.94 5.68 2.57
CA TYR A 202 -3.95 4.62 2.32
C TYR A 202 -4.46 3.53 1.38
N LYS A 203 -5.34 3.89 0.43
CA LYS A 203 -5.82 2.96 -0.61
C LYS A 203 -4.65 2.33 -1.37
N TRP A 204 -3.61 3.09 -1.60
CA TRP A 204 -2.40 2.66 -2.29
C TRP A 204 -1.15 2.86 -1.42
N SER A 205 -0.23 1.88 -1.44
CA SER A 205 1.16 2.04 -1.00
C SER A 205 2.04 1.48 -2.10
N ASN A 206 2.95 2.28 -2.66
CA ASN A 206 3.64 1.96 -3.90
C ASN A 206 5.16 2.07 -3.74
N LYS A 207 5.88 1.05 -4.24
CA LYS A 207 7.33 1.05 -4.45
C LYS A 207 7.71 0.86 -5.92
N HIS A 208 6.75 0.73 -6.82
CA HIS A 208 7.03 0.75 -8.25
C HIS A 208 7.58 2.12 -8.63
N ASP A 209 8.65 2.16 -9.39
CA ASP A 209 9.07 3.38 -10.04
C ASP A 209 8.17 3.68 -11.26
N SER A 210 8.30 4.89 -11.80
CA SER A 210 7.47 5.35 -12.92
C SER A 210 7.67 4.55 -14.22
N SER A 211 8.66 3.68 -14.29
CA SER A 211 8.94 2.86 -15.47
C SER A 211 8.34 1.47 -15.42
N VAL A 212 7.74 1.06 -14.28
CA VAL A 212 7.07 -0.25 -14.15
C VAL A 212 5.73 -0.21 -14.85
N ILE A 213 5.53 -1.12 -15.79
CA ILE A 213 4.24 -1.38 -16.44
C ILE A 213 3.77 -2.74 -15.96
N SER A 214 2.60 -2.80 -15.33
CA SER A 214 2.07 -4.05 -14.79
C SER A 214 1.75 -5.04 -15.92
N LEU A 215 2.01 -6.31 -15.67
CA LEU A 215 1.87 -7.43 -16.62
C LEU A 215 2.84 -7.41 -17.83
N TRP A 216 3.84 -6.52 -17.84
CA TRP A 216 4.77 -6.40 -18.96
C TRP A 216 5.44 -7.74 -19.34
N THR A 217 5.82 -8.53 -18.36
CA THR A 217 6.47 -9.85 -18.56
C THR A 217 5.48 -11.00 -18.75
N LYS A 218 4.17 -10.73 -18.62
CA LYS A 218 3.11 -11.74 -18.69
C LYS A 218 2.36 -11.74 -20.01
N VAL A 219 2.28 -10.58 -20.68
CA VAL A 219 1.61 -10.49 -21.98
C VAL A 219 2.41 -11.20 -23.07
N PRO A 220 1.76 -11.76 -24.11
CA PRO A 220 2.42 -12.42 -25.23
C PRO A 220 3.52 -11.56 -25.85
N GLU A 221 4.60 -12.20 -26.34
CA GLU A 221 5.70 -11.47 -26.99
C GLU A 221 5.29 -10.81 -28.31
N LYS A 222 4.26 -11.32 -28.97
CA LYS A 222 3.67 -10.78 -30.19
C LYS A 222 2.17 -11.02 -30.17
N GLY A 223 1.42 -10.14 -30.82
CA GLY A 223 -0.03 -10.28 -30.94
C GLY A 223 -0.62 -9.27 -31.91
N ASP A 224 -1.89 -9.43 -32.19
CA ASP A 224 -2.62 -8.49 -33.03
C ASP A 224 -2.93 -7.22 -32.23
N LYS A 225 -3.48 -7.36 -31.03
CA LYS A 225 -3.98 -6.27 -30.20
C LYS A 225 -3.43 -6.33 -28.78
N ILE A 226 -3.25 -5.17 -28.16
CA ILE A 226 -2.98 -5.04 -26.74
C ILE A 226 -3.62 -3.75 -26.23
N CYS A 227 -4.06 -3.74 -24.97
CA CYS A 227 -4.65 -2.56 -24.32
C CYS A 227 -3.81 -2.08 -23.13
N ILE A 228 -3.67 -0.77 -22.99
CA ILE A 228 -3.08 -0.09 -21.83
C ILE A 228 -4.21 0.46 -20.97
N CYS A 229 -4.29 -0.01 -19.72
CA CYS A 229 -5.32 0.38 -18.76
C CYS A 229 -4.73 1.25 -17.63
N SER A 230 -5.60 1.93 -16.89
CA SER A 230 -5.23 2.75 -15.73
C SER A 230 -4.77 1.95 -14.51
N SER A 231 -5.28 0.74 -14.33
CA SER A 231 -4.95 -0.11 -13.19
C SER A 231 -4.80 -1.59 -13.56
N LEU A 232 -4.05 -2.33 -12.72
CA LEU A 232 -3.92 -3.78 -12.87
C LEU A 232 -5.27 -4.50 -12.81
N LYS A 233 -6.20 -4.01 -11.97
CA LYS A 233 -7.56 -4.57 -11.86
C LYS A 233 -8.29 -4.48 -13.20
N ASP A 234 -8.21 -3.34 -13.88
CA ASP A 234 -8.85 -3.12 -15.18
C ASP A 234 -8.21 -3.95 -16.28
N ALA A 235 -6.88 -4.02 -16.30
CA ALA A 235 -6.15 -4.85 -17.25
C ALA A 235 -6.52 -6.34 -17.10
N LEU A 236 -6.57 -6.86 -15.88
CA LEU A 236 -6.98 -8.24 -15.62
C LEU A 236 -8.46 -8.47 -15.97
N CYS A 237 -9.36 -7.56 -15.62
CA CYS A 237 -10.76 -7.65 -15.95
C CYS A 237 -10.97 -7.70 -17.48
N LEU A 238 -10.31 -6.82 -18.23
CA LEU A 238 -10.41 -6.79 -19.68
C LEU A 238 -9.86 -8.08 -20.27
N TRP A 239 -8.64 -8.47 -19.94
CA TRP A 239 -7.97 -9.63 -20.52
C TRP A 239 -8.71 -10.93 -20.21
N ALA A 240 -9.09 -11.17 -18.95
CA ALA A 240 -9.79 -12.38 -18.53
C ALA A 240 -11.15 -12.59 -19.20
N ASN A 241 -11.82 -11.50 -19.64
CA ASN A 241 -13.19 -11.61 -20.17
C ASN A 241 -13.29 -11.36 -21.66
N THR A 242 -12.25 -10.85 -22.32
CA THR A 242 -12.32 -10.50 -23.76
C THR A 242 -11.23 -11.14 -24.60
N CYS A 243 -10.26 -11.80 -23.97
CA CYS A 243 -9.04 -12.33 -24.61
C CYS A 243 -8.11 -11.24 -25.19
N ILE A 244 -8.35 -9.95 -24.92
CA ILE A 244 -7.47 -8.85 -25.34
C ILE A 244 -6.36 -8.72 -24.30
N PRO A 245 -5.09 -9.08 -24.62
CA PRO A 245 -3.96 -8.88 -23.70
C PRO A 245 -3.92 -7.43 -23.21
N SER A 246 -3.68 -7.24 -21.91
CA SER A 246 -3.75 -5.92 -21.35
C SER A 246 -2.62 -5.66 -20.36
N LEU A 247 -2.16 -4.43 -20.34
CA LEU A 247 -1.12 -3.88 -19.46
C LEU A 247 -1.74 -2.81 -18.57
N ALA A 248 -1.06 -2.44 -17.49
CA ALA A 248 -1.48 -1.30 -16.71
C ALA A 248 -0.31 -0.37 -16.38
N ILE A 249 -0.55 0.93 -16.53
CA ILE A 249 0.35 1.99 -16.06
C ILE A 249 0.18 2.23 -14.56
N GLN A 250 1.10 2.98 -13.93
CA GLN A 250 1.13 3.09 -12.46
C GLN A 250 0.22 4.19 -11.87
N GLY A 251 -0.44 4.97 -12.70
CA GLY A 251 -1.37 6.02 -12.27
C GLY A 251 -1.46 7.20 -13.23
N GLU A 252 -2.23 8.19 -12.83
CA GLU A 252 -2.42 9.42 -13.59
C GLU A 252 -1.10 10.18 -13.81
N GLY A 253 -0.97 10.79 -14.99
CA GLY A 253 0.26 11.52 -15.37
C GLY A 253 1.45 10.63 -15.73
N TYR A 254 1.28 9.31 -15.78
CA TYR A 254 2.33 8.39 -16.17
C TYR A 254 2.79 8.63 -17.62
N ARG A 255 4.11 8.70 -17.82
CA ARG A 255 4.72 8.76 -19.15
C ARG A 255 5.45 7.46 -19.45
N MET A 256 5.08 6.84 -20.56
CA MET A 256 5.81 5.68 -21.07
C MET A 256 7.16 6.12 -21.64
N SER A 257 8.20 5.31 -21.41
CA SER A 257 9.49 5.53 -22.06
C SER A 257 9.40 5.24 -23.56
N ASP A 258 10.22 5.96 -24.36
CA ASP A 258 10.32 5.72 -25.80
C ASP A 258 10.68 4.27 -26.13
N THR A 259 11.46 3.63 -25.27
CA THR A 259 11.79 2.21 -25.39
C THR A 259 10.55 1.33 -25.24
N ALA A 260 9.69 1.59 -24.24
CA ALA A 260 8.46 0.82 -24.04
C ALA A 260 7.47 1.04 -25.20
N ILE A 261 7.34 2.28 -25.68
CA ILE A 261 6.49 2.62 -26.83
C ILE A 261 6.97 1.89 -28.09
N SER A 262 8.27 1.94 -28.38
CA SER A 262 8.87 1.27 -29.53
C SER A 262 8.71 -0.24 -29.45
N GLU A 263 8.87 -0.80 -28.26
CA GLU A 263 8.69 -2.24 -28.04
C GLU A 263 7.23 -2.67 -28.25
N LEU A 264 6.25 -1.94 -27.77
CA LEU A 264 4.84 -2.23 -28.02
C LEU A 264 4.49 -2.18 -29.51
N LYS A 265 4.98 -1.15 -30.24
CA LYS A 265 4.80 -1.05 -31.68
C LYS A 265 5.45 -2.19 -32.47
N ARG A 266 6.55 -2.73 -31.96
CA ARG A 266 7.22 -3.91 -32.55
C ARG A 266 6.47 -5.21 -32.29
N ARG A 267 5.82 -5.34 -31.12
CA ARG A 267 5.16 -6.57 -30.66
C ARG A 267 3.73 -6.72 -31.18
N TYR A 268 3.02 -5.62 -31.33
CA TYR A 268 1.58 -5.62 -31.62
C TYR A 268 1.24 -4.76 -32.84
N ASN A 269 0.26 -5.25 -33.64
CA ASN A 269 -0.23 -4.52 -34.77
C ASN A 269 -1.03 -3.27 -34.34
N GLU A 270 -1.81 -3.41 -33.27
CA GLU A 270 -2.66 -2.37 -32.73
C GLU A 270 -2.46 -2.26 -31.22
N VAL A 271 -2.16 -1.04 -30.75
CA VAL A 271 -2.05 -0.72 -29.34
C VAL A 271 -3.13 0.27 -28.95
N PHE A 272 -3.95 -0.12 -27.99
CA PHE A 272 -5.06 0.66 -27.49
C PHE A 272 -4.75 1.27 -26.14
N ILE A 273 -5.36 2.41 -25.83
CA ILE A 273 -5.36 3.06 -24.54
C ILE A 273 -6.81 3.11 -24.06
N CYS A 274 -7.11 2.56 -22.90
CA CYS A 274 -8.43 2.62 -22.28
C CYS A 274 -8.25 2.94 -20.79
N LEU A 275 -8.27 4.24 -20.47
CA LEU A 275 -8.15 4.73 -19.10
C LEU A 275 -9.53 5.02 -18.50
N ASP A 276 -9.55 5.53 -17.26
CA ASP A 276 -10.77 5.90 -16.55
C ASP A 276 -11.59 6.91 -17.33
N ASN A 277 -12.91 6.78 -17.33
CA ASN A 277 -13.84 7.68 -18.02
C ASN A 277 -14.26 8.86 -17.13
N ASP A 278 -13.31 9.41 -16.36
CA ASP A 278 -13.48 10.69 -15.67
C ASP A 278 -12.65 11.79 -16.36
N SER A 279 -12.81 13.02 -15.89
CA SER A 279 -12.17 14.19 -16.53
C SER A 279 -10.63 14.13 -16.54
N ALA A 280 -10.01 13.46 -15.57
CA ALA A 280 -8.56 13.27 -15.50
C ALA A 280 -8.12 12.15 -16.45
N GLY A 281 -8.76 10.98 -16.37
CA GLY A 281 -8.44 9.84 -17.23
C GLY A 281 -8.64 10.12 -18.71
N ILE A 282 -9.69 10.84 -19.09
CA ILE A 282 -9.93 11.25 -20.50
C ILE A 282 -8.78 12.14 -21.01
N LYS A 283 -8.37 13.13 -20.22
CA LYS A 283 -7.24 14.01 -20.60
C LYS A 283 -5.93 13.26 -20.71
N ASP A 284 -5.66 12.38 -19.75
CA ASP A 284 -4.44 11.58 -19.73
C ASP A 284 -4.42 10.58 -20.91
N ALA A 285 -5.55 9.94 -21.23
CA ALA A 285 -5.66 9.05 -22.37
C ALA A 285 -5.44 9.78 -23.70
N GLN A 286 -6.03 10.96 -23.86
CA GLN A 286 -5.83 11.79 -25.05
C GLN A 286 -4.37 12.18 -25.19
N LYS A 287 -3.75 12.68 -24.12
CA LYS A 287 -2.33 13.07 -24.14
C LYS A 287 -1.42 11.89 -24.45
N LEU A 288 -1.64 10.74 -23.83
CA LEU A 288 -0.87 9.53 -24.10
C LEU A 288 -1.04 9.08 -25.54
N SER A 289 -2.25 9.17 -26.11
CA SER A 289 -2.52 8.88 -27.52
C SER A 289 -1.77 9.83 -28.47
N GLU A 290 -1.75 11.13 -28.19
CA GLU A 290 -1.01 12.13 -28.96
C GLU A 290 0.52 11.89 -28.90
N GLU A 291 1.05 11.56 -27.71
CA GLU A 291 2.48 11.30 -27.51
C GLU A 291 2.95 9.98 -28.14
N THR A 292 2.11 8.95 -28.16
CA THR A 292 2.49 7.59 -28.61
C THR A 292 2.02 7.22 -29.99
N GLY A 293 0.93 7.85 -30.47
CA GLY A 293 0.19 7.44 -31.66
C GLY A 293 -0.67 6.18 -31.45
N PHE A 294 -0.91 5.75 -30.22
CA PHE A 294 -1.78 4.63 -29.90
C PHE A 294 -3.25 5.03 -29.97
N THR A 295 -4.14 4.07 -30.25
CA THR A 295 -5.57 4.33 -30.40
C THR A 295 -6.24 4.54 -29.04
N ASN A 296 -6.82 5.71 -28.81
CA ASN A 296 -7.60 5.99 -27.61
C ASN A 296 -9.01 5.38 -27.72
N VAL A 297 -9.37 4.54 -26.76
CA VAL A 297 -10.71 3.94 -26.60
C VAL A 297 -11.39 4.56 -25.39
N VAL A 298 -12.54 5.18 -25.61
CA VAL A 298 -13.34 5.80 -24.57
C VAL A 298 -14.50 4.88 -24.20
N LEU A 299 -14.63 4.56 -22.92
CA LEU A 299 -15.76 3.76 -22.41
C LEU A 299 -17.07 4.54 -22.56
N PRO A 300 -18.20 3.85 -22.81
CA PRO A 300 -19.51 4.50 -22.75
C PRO A 300 -19.77 5.00 -21.33
N THR A 301 -20.49 6.11 -21.22
CA THR A 301 -20.89 6.64 -19.91
C THR A 301 -21.91 5.71 -19.25
N PHE A 302 -21.70 5.38 -17.98
CA PHE A 302 -22.60 4.60 -17.14
C PHE A 302 -22.60 5.16 -15.70
N ASN A 303 -23.70 4.95 -14.96
CA ASN A 303 -23.90 5.62 -13.68
C ASN A 303 -23.16 4.98 -12.51
N GLU A 304 -22.76 3.70 -12.63
CA GLU A 304 -22.27 2.88 -11.52
C GLU A 304 -20.75 2.93 -11.35
N GLY A 305 -20.04 3.63 -12.24
CA GLY A 305 -18.58 3.70 -12.17
C GLY A 305 -17.95 4.43 -13.34
N LYS A 306 -16.62 4.31 -13.46
CA LYS A 306 -15.81 5.06 -14.43
C LYS A 306 -14.75 4.22 -15.14
N ASP A 307 -14.46 3.03 -14.66
CA ASP A 307 -13.41 2.16 -15.19
C ASP A 307 -13.94 0.86 -15.78
N ILE A 308 -13.06 0.10 -16.43
CA ILE A 308 -13.40 -1.17 -17.09
C ILE A 308 -14.01 -2.17 -16.12
N SER A 309 -13.42 -2.28 -14.95
CA SER A 309 -13.85 -3.25 -13.93
C SER A 309 -15.17 -2.84 -13.27
N ASP A 310 -15.43 -1.55 -13.11
CA ASP A 310 -16.72 -1.04 -12.68
C ASP A 310 -17.82 -1.38 -13.71
N LEU A 311 -17.52 -1.27 -15.01
CA LEU A 311 -18.45 -1.64 -16.07
C LEU A 311 -18.81 -3.13 -16.01
N TYR A 312 -17.81 -4.00 -15.81
CA TYR A 312 -18.06 -5.43 -15.64
C TYR A 312 -18.94 -5.70 -14.42
N LYS A 313 -18.63 -5.10 -13.29
CA LYS A 313 -19.39 -5.27 -12.05
C LYS A 313 -20.83 -4.80 -12.17
N ALA A 314 -21.06 -3.71 -12.90
CA ALA A 314 -22.40 -3.15 -13.11
C ALA A 314 -23.25 -3.97 -14.09
N LYS A 315 -22.65 -4.50 -15.15
CA LYS A 315 -23.38 -5.10 -16.28
C LYS A 315 -23.31 -6.64 -16.33
N GLY A 316 -22.35 -7.26 -15.63
CA GLY A 316 -22.09 -8.70 -15.72
C GLY A 316 -21.35 -9.09 -17.01
N LYS A 317 -20.88 -10.34 -17.08
CA LYS A 317 -19.98 -10.82 -18.15
C LYS A 317 -20.52 -10.62 -19.57
N GLU A 318 -21.74 -11.09 -19.84
CA GLU A 318 -22.30 -11.10 -21.19
C GLU A 318 -22.44 -9.69 -21.77
N GLU A 319 -23.06 -8.80 -20.99
CA GLU A 319 -23.29 -7.41 -21.41
C GLU A 319 -21.98 -6.62 -21.48
N PHE A 320 -21.05 -6.87 -20.56
CA PHE A 320 -19.69 -6.30 -20.59
C PHE A 320 -18.99 -6.65 -21.91
N VAL A 321 -18.95 -7.93 -22.27
CA VAL A 321 -18.31 -8.40 -23.52
C VAL A 321 -18.99 -7.78 -24.74
N ARG A 322 -20.32 -7.71 -24.74
CA ARG A 322 -21.10 -7.11 -25.82
C ARG A 322 -20.77 -5.62 -26.03
N ILE A 323 -20.52 -4.89 -24.95
CA ILE A 323 -20.16 -3.46 -24.98
C ILE A 323 -18.69 -3.27 -25.37
N ILE A 324 -17.80 -4.05 -24.77
CA ILE A 324 -16.35 -3.81 -24.83
C ILE A 324 -15.75 -4.30 -26.17
N LYS A 325 -16.03 -5.53 -26.61
CA LYS A 325 -15.39 -6.08 -27.82
C LYS A 325 -15.47 -5.17 -29.05
N PRO A 326 -16.63 -4.55 -29.37
CA PRO A 326 -16.73 -3.66 -30.53
C PRO A 326 -15.81 -2.42 -30.45
N LEU A 327 -15.49 -1.94 -29.25
CA LEU A 327 -14.63 -0.76 -29.08
C LEU A 327 -13.17 -1.01 -29.52
N PHE A 328 -12.75 -2.26 -29.57
CA PHE A 328 -11.43 -2.68 -29.98
C PHE A 328 -11.39 -3.26 -31.42
N ASN A 329 -12.49 -3.16 -32.17
CA ASN A 329 -12.55 -3.62 -33.56
C ASN A 329 -12.29 -2.43 -34.49
N THR A 330 -11.06 -2.34 -35.00
CA THR A 330 -10.74 -1.57 -36.18
C THR A 330 -10.85 -2.52 -37.38
N SER A 331 -11.92 -2.43 -38.13
CA SER A 331 -12.24 -2.91 -39.51
C SER A 331 -11.41 -4.05 -40.15
N ARG A 332 -10.78 -4.97 -39.39
CA ARG A 332 -10.16 -6.19 -39.92
C ARG A 332 -10.75 -7.43 -39.28
N GLN A 333 -10.97 -8.47 -40.07
CA GLN A 333 -11.62 -9.73 -39.70
C GLN A 333 -11.01 -10.34 -38.42
N GLU A 334 -11.89 -10.74 -37.50
CA GLU A 334 -11.55 -11.45 -36.27
C GLU A 334 -10.83 -12.76 -36.59
N VAL A 335 -9.61 -12.91 -36.09
CA VAL A 335 -8.98 -14.20 -35.85
C VAL A 335 -9.16 -14.47 -34.36
N ASP A 336 -9.92 -15.51 -34.04
CA ASP A 336 -10.20 -15.92 -32.67
C ASP A 336 -8.90 -16.54 -32.06
N TYR A 337 -8.22 -15.77 -31.22
CA TYR A 337 -7.00 -16.18 -30.50
C TYR A 337 -7.29 -16.74 -29.09
N CYS A 338 -8.46 -17.37 -28.90
CA CYS A 338 -8.80 -17.96 -27.60
C CYS A 338 -7.94 -19.17 -27.21
N ASP A 339 -7.27 -19.83 -28.17
CA ASP A 339 -6.57 -21.10 -27.94
C ASP A 339 -5.23 -20.98 -27.17
N ASP A 340 -4.65 -19.77 -27.08
CA ASP A 340 -3.32 -19.57 -26.46
C ASP A 340 -3.36 -18.94 -25.05
N LEU A 341 -4.55 -18.80 -24.45
CA LEU A 341 -4.63 -18.24 -23.10
C LEU A 341 -4.47 -19.33 -22.03
N PRO A 342 -3.66 -19.08 -20.98
CA PRO A 342 -3.42 -20.08 -19.95
C PRO A 342 -4.66 -20.51 -19.16
N PHE A 343 -5.81 -19.83 -19.32
CA PHE A 343 -7.01 -20.03 -18.51
C PHE A 343 -8.33 -19.68 -19.21
N CYS A 344 -8.50 -19.94 -20.51
CA CYS A 344 -9.84 -19.93 -21.11
C CYS A 344 -10.67 -21.06 -20.48
N ILE A 345 -11.66 -20.72 -19.71
CA ILE A 345 -12.69 -21.63 -19.21
C ILE A 345 -13.91 -21.43 -20.12
N ASP A 346 -14.36 -22.51 -20.78
CA ASP A 346 -15.61 -22.61 -21.53
C ASP A 346 -16.83 -22.21 -20.70
#